data_5f534e744a15934c37463ba9e0b3b897
#
_entry.id   5f534e744a15934c37463ba9e0b3b897
#
_cell.length_a   1.000
_cell.length_b   1.000
_cell.length_c   1.000
_cell.angle_alpha   90.00
_cell.angle_beta   90.00
_cell.angle_gamma   90.00
#
_symmetry.space_group_name_H-M   'P 1'
#
loop_
_entity.id
_entity.type
_entity.pdbx_description
1 polymer ?
#
loop_
_entity_poly.entity_id
_entity_poly.type
_entity_poly.pdbx_seq_one_letter_code
_entity_poly.pdbx_strand_id
1 'polypeptide(L)' 'MTKSDKALLLFKNGYIKEALAIFKTFRISFTKDEKRTIEIASECLNGRSLFYEQLGVDVENTILSSKSIIRSKYSL' A
#
# COMPACT_ATOMS: atom_id res chain seq x y z
N MET A 1 -16.68 7.20 -11.15
CA MET A 1 -15.81 7.00 -9.98
C MET A 1 -14.35 7.09 -10.42
N THR A 2 -13.57 7.93 -9.77
CA THR A 2 -12.15 8.06 -10.09
C THR A 2 -11.37 6.88 -9.53
N LYS A 3 -10.13 6.75 -10.01
CA LYS A 3 -9.21 5.74 -9.52
C LYS A 3 -8.95 5.89 -8.01
N SER A 4 -8.80 7.13 -7.54
CA SER A 4 -8.64 7.44 -6.12
C SER A 4 -9.86 7.02 -5.30
N ASP A 5 -11.06 7.35 -5.79
CA ASP A 5 -12.30 7.01 -5.10
C ASP A 5 -12.45 5.50 -4.95
N LYS A 6 -12.16 4.76 -6.01
CA LYS A 6 -12.23 3.31 -5.99
C LYS A 6 -11.24 2.72 -4.99
N ALA A 7 -10.00 3.19 -5.01
CA ALA A 7 -8.97 2.73 -4.09
C ALA A 7 -9.33 3.02 -2.63
N LEU A 8 -9.85 4.22 -2.36
CA LEU A 8 -10.27 4.59 -1.02
C LEU A 8 -11.46 3.76 -0.53
N LEU A 9 -12.41 3.47 -1.41
CA LEU A 9 -13.54 2.63 -1.07
C LEU A 9 -13.09 1.22 -0.69
N LEU A 10 -12.19 0.64 -1.49
CA LEU A 10 -11.62 -0.66 -1.20
C LEU A 10 -10.86 -0.64 0.14
N PHE A 11 -10.08 0.39 0.38
CA PHE A 11 -9.32 0.54 1.61
C PHE A 11 -10.25 0.59 2.84
N LYS A 12 -11.29 1.41 2.78
CA LYS A 12 -12.25 1.56 3.87
C LYS A 12 -13.00 0.27 4.17
N ASN A 13 -13.23 -0.56 3.16
CA ASN A 13 -13.95 -1.82 3.31
C ASN A 13 -13.04 -3.00 3.65
N GLY A 14 -11.76 -2.76 3.89
CA GLY A 14 -10.83 -3.80 4.31
C GLY A 14 -10.17 -4.56 3.17
N TYR A 15 -10.42 -4.20 1.93
CA TYR A 15 -9.80 -4.82 0.75
C TYR A 15 -8.43 -4.19 0.49
N ILE A 16 -7.51 -4.39 1.43
CA ILE A 16 -6.21 -3.70 1.43
C ILE A 16 -5.36 -4.12 0.23
N LYS A 17 -5.35 -5.40 -0.10
CA LYS A 17 -4.59 -5.92 -1.25
C LYS A 17 -4.99 -5.21 -2.55
N GLU A 18 -6.28 -5.13 -2.81
CA GLU A 18 -6.82 -4.48 -4.01
C GLU A 18 -6.58 -2.97 -3.98
N ALA A 19 -6.74 -2.35 -2.81
CA ALA A 19 -6.50 -0.92 -2.65
C ALA A 19 -5.05 -0.57 -2.95
N LEU A 20 -4.10 -1.30 -2.38
CA LEU A 20 -2.68 -1.06 -2.60
C LEU A 20 -2.28 -1.31 -4.05
N ALA A 21 -2.92 -2.26 -4.72
CA ALA A 21 -2.66 -2.53 -6.14
C ALA A 21 -2.98 -1.30 -6.99
N ILE A 22 -3.97 -0.50 -6.59
CA ILE A 22 -4.31 0.75 -7.28
C ILE A 22 -3.39 1.87 -6.84
N PHE A 23 -3.18 2.05 -5.52
CA PHE A 23 -2.36 3.14 -5.00
C PHE A 23 -0.92 3.09 -5.52
N LYS A 24 -0.34 1.90 -5.70
CA LYS A 24 1.03 1.78 -6.20
C LYS A 24 1.22 2.30 -7.61
N THR A 25 0.13 2.50 -8.36
CA THR A 25 0.19 3.03 -9.73
C THR A 25 0.16 4.56 -9.77
N PHE A 26 -0.07 5.23 -8.64
CA PHE A 26 -0.13 6.68 -8.58
C PHE A 26 1.29 7.27 -8.71
N ARG A 27 1.43 8.27 -9.57
CA ARG A 27 2.75 8.85 -9.87
C ARG A 27 3.08 10.09 -9.04
N ILE A 28 2.07 10.85 -8.64
CA ILE A 28 2.28 12.17 -8.04
C ILE A 28 1.70 12.33 -6.65
N SER A 29 0.88 11.38 -6.18
CA SER A 29 0.20 11.51 -4.89
C SER A 29 1.09 11.15 -3.70
N PHE A 30 2.18 10.46 -3.94
CA PHE A 30 3.08 9.98 -2.88
C PHE A 30 4.52 10.37 -3.17
N THR A 31 5.30 10.56 -2.09
CA THR A 31 6.74 10.74 -2.23
C THR A 31 7.37 9.42 -2.70
N LYS A 32 8.63 9.50 -3.11
CA LYS A 32 9.37 8.32 -3.58
C LYS A 32 9.43 7.23 -2.51
N ASP A 33 9.68 7.61 -1.26
CA ASP A 33 9.76 6.67 -0.14
C ASP A 33 8.39 6.08 0.19
N GLU A 34 7.36 6.91 0.20
CA GLU A 34 5.98 6.45 0.44
C GLU A 34 5.55 5.45 -0.62
N LYS A 35 5.83 5.76 -1.89
CA LYS A 35 5.51 4.88 -3.00
C LYS A 35 6.23 3.54 -2.88
N ARG A 36 7.51 3.56 -2.49
CA ARG A 36 8.30 2.35 -2.28
C ARG A 36 7.67 1.46 -1.21
N THR A 37 7.27 2.05 -0.08
CA THR A 37 6.61 1.31 1.00
C THR A 37 5.31 0.68 0.52
N ILE A 38 4.50 1.41 -0.23
CA ILE A 38 3.24 0.90 -0.78
C ILE A 38 3.49 -0.24 -1.77
N GLU A 39 4.50 -0.12 -2.62
CA GLU A 39 4.86 -1.17 -3.59
C GLU A 39 5.26 -2.46 -2.88
N ILE A 40 6.13 -2.37 -1.87
CA ILE A 40 6.58 -3.54 -1.12
C ILE A 40 5.40 -4.19 -0.39
N ALA A 41 4.57 -3.39 0.27
CA ALA A 41 3.39 -3.90 0.97
C ALA A 41 2.44 -4.61 0.00
N SER A 42 2.21 -4.04 -1.18
CA SER A 42 1.37 -4.65 -2.21
C SER A 42 1.93 -6.00 -2.66
N GLU A 43 3.23 -6.08 -2.91
CA GLU A 43 3.88 -7.33 -3.32
C GLU A 43 3.81 -8.39 -2.23
N CYS A 44 3.99 -7.99 -0.96
CA CYS A 44 3.88 -8.90 0.17
C CYS A 44 2.48 -9.52 0.25
N LEU A 45 1.45 -8.69 0.06
CA LEU A 45 0.06 -9.15 0.07
C LEU A 45 -0.27 -10.03 -1.14
N ASN A 46 0.52 -9.93 -2.21
CA ASN A 46 0.36 -10.74 -3.41
C ASN A 46 1.22 -12.01 -3.41
N GLY A 47 1.74 -12.42 -2.25
CA GLY A 47 2.44 -13.68 -2.09
C GLY A 47 3.96 -13.59 -2.09
N ARG A 48 4.53 -12.39 -2.07
CA ARG A 48 5.99 -12.21 -2.05
C ARG A 48 6.56 -11.91 -0.66
N SER A 49 5.78 -12.13 0.38
CA SER A 49 6.21 -11.83 1.75
C SER A 49 7.49 -12.57 2.13
N LEU A 50 7.58 -13.85 1.78
CA LEU A 50 8.76 -14.65 2.11
C LEU A 50 10.02 -14.10 1.46
N PHE A 51 9.93 -13.67 0.21
CA PHE A 51 11.05 -13.04 -0.51
C PHE A 51 11.58 -11.82 0.25
N TYR A 52 10.68 -10.94 0.68
CA TYR A 52 11.08 -9.72 1.41
C TYR A 52 11.57 -10.02 2.82
N GLU A 53 11.01 -11.03 3.49
CA GLU A 53 11.51 -11.48 4.80
C GLU A 53 12.95 -11.95 4.69
N GLN A 54 13.29 -12.68 3.64
CA GLN A 54 14.66 -13.15 3.40
C GLN A 54 15.62 -12.00 3.15
N LEU A 55 15.13 -10.86 2.66
CA LEU A 55 15.92 -9.65 2.47
C LEU A 55 16.05 -8.80 3.73
N GLY A 56 15.45 -9.25 4.83
CA GLY A 56 15.49 -8.51 6.10
C GLY A 56 14.39 -7.48 6.27
N VAL A 57 13.37 -7.50 5.42
CA VAL A 57 12.24 -6.56 5.52
C VAL A 57 11.24 -7.06 6.55
N ASP A 58 10.82 -6.18 7.46
CA ASP A 58 9.72 -6.46 8.39
C ASP A 58 8.40 -6.28 7.63
N VAL A 59 7.87 -7.38 7.11
CA VAL A 59 6.68 -7.38 6.25
C VAL A 59 5.47 -6.79 6.97
N GLU A 60 5.22 -7.20 8.22
CA GLU A 60 4.09 -6.72 8.98
C GLU A 60 4.16 -5.21 9.19
N ASN A 61 5.32 -4.71 9.59
CA ASN A 61 5.53 -3.28 9.80
C ASN A 61 5.39 -2.50 8.49
N THR A 62 5.87 -3.07 7.38
CA THR A 62 5.75 -2.43 6.07
C THR A 62 4.29 -2.27 5.66
N ILE A 63 3.47 -3.29 5.89
CA ILE A 63 2.04 -3.22 5.60
C ILE A 63 1.36 -2.17 6.49
N LEU A 64 1.68 -2.15 7.78
CA LEU A 64 1.13 -1.15 8.70
C LEU A 64 1.54 0.26 8.30
N SER A 65 2.80 0.44 7.89
CA SER A 65 3.29 1.75 7.43
C SER A 65 2.56 2.22 6.17
N SER A 66 2.29 1.32 5.23
CA SER A 66 1.55 1.68 4.02
C SER A 66 0.13 2.13 4.34
N LYS A 67 -0.54 1.46 5.27
CA LYS A 67 -1.87 1.88 5.73
C LYS A 67 -1.84 3.25 6.37
N SER A 68 -0.83 3.50 7.21
CA SER A 68 -0.66 4.79 7.87
C SER A 68 -0.44 5.92 6.86
N ILE A 69 0.37 5.68 5.83
CA ILE A 69 0.62 6.64 4.77
C ILE A 69 -0.69 7.02 4.07
N ILE A 70 -1.50 6.04 3.74
CA ILE A 70 -2.77 6.27 3.04
C ILE A 70 -3.75 7.04 3.94
N ARG A 71 -3.87 6.66 5.19
CA ARG A 71 -4.74 7.37 6.15
C ARG A 71 -4.32 8.82 6.30
N SER A 72 -3.03 9.07 6.43
CA SER A 72 -2.50 10.41 6.57
C SER A 72 -2.74 11.26 5.32
N LYS A 73 -2.50 10.68 4.16
CA LYS A 73 -2.63 11.39 2.87
C LYS A 73 -4.07 11.79 2.58
N TYR A 74 -5.02 10.96 2.94
CA TYR A 74 -6.45 11.16 2.62
C TYR A 74 -7.30 11.46 3.84
N SER A 75 -6.70 11.71 4.99
CA SER A 75 -7.40 12.08 6.23
C SER A 75 -8.45 11.05 6.67
N LEU A 76 -8.11 9.79 6.60
CA LEU A 76 -9.00 8.70 7.00
C LEU A 76 -8.89 8.38 8.49
#